data_5e0f79ad3021d11bd7fdf92c517e3c7a
#
_entry.id   5e0f79ad3021d11bd7fdf92c517e3c7a
#
_cell.length_a   1.000
_cell.length_b   1.000
_cell.length_c   1.000
_cell.angle_alpha   90.00
_cell.angle_beta   90.00
_cell.angle_gamma   90.00
#
_symmetry.space_group_name_H-M   'P 1'
#
loop_
_entity.id
_entity.type
_entity.pdbx_description
1 polymer ?
#
loop_
_entity_poly.entity_id
_entity_poly.type
_entity_poly.pdbx_seq_one_letter_code
_entity_poly.pdbx_strand_id
1 'polypeptide(L)' 'TGEGGEDLKLLSLTAKKVFPYSTECKNTEMHKGLYKHFKQATKHNHREPLLVVKKNREPALAIVTLDHFFELIERDD' A
#
# COMPACT_ATOMS: atom_id res chain seq x y z
N THR A 1 17.25 1.97 4.67
CA THR A 1 15.98 1.33 4.89
C THR A 1 15.19 1.21 3.59
N GLY A 2 14.21 0.33 3.58
CA GLY A 2 13.38 0.12 2.41
C GLY A 2 12.52 1.32 2.01
N GLU A 3 12.33 2.24 2.93
CA GLU A 3 11.47 3.40 2.69
C GLU A 3 11.98 4.28 1.55
N GLY A 4 13.29 4.51 1.50
CA GLY A 4 13.88 5.35 0.45
C GLY A 4 13.69 4.76 -0.94
N GLY A 5 13.80 3.43 -1.06
CA GLY A 5 13.63 2.77 -2.34
C GLY A 5 12.20 2.85 -2.87
N GLU A 6 11.23 2.72 -1.98
CA GLU A 6 9.82 2.80 -2.35
C GLU A 6 9.45 4.20 -2.81
N ASP A 7 9.94 5.22 -2.10
CA ASP A 7 9.70 6.61 -2.47
C ASP A 7 10.28 6.95 -3.84
N LEU A 8 11.49 6.45 -4.13
CA LEU A 8 12.13 6.65 -5.42
C LEU A 8 11.34 5.99 -6.54
N LYS A 9 10.81 4.78 -6.29
CA LYS A 9 10.00 4.07 -7.27
C LYS A 9 8.70 4.84 -7.57
N LEU A 10 8.06 5.37 -6.54
CA LEU A 10 6.85 6.17 -6.71
C LEU A 10 7.12 7.42 -7.52
N LEU A 11 8.20 8.14 -7.21
CA LEU A 11 8.59 9.34 -7.93
C LEU A 11 8.88 9.01 -9.41
N SER A 12 9.55 7.89 -9.67
CA SER A 12 9.84 7.47 -11.03
C SER A 12 8.58 7.20 -11.84
N LEU A 13 7.60 6.52 -11.25
CA LEU A 13 6.33 6.24 -11.91
C LEU A 13 5.57 7.52 -12.20
N THR A 14 5.55 8.44 -11.23
CA THR A 14 4.89 9.73 -11.40
C THR A 14 5.54 10.56 -12.50
N ALA A 15 6.86 10.57 -12.54
CA ALA A 15 7.60 11.32 -13.56
C ALA A 15 7.33 10.79 -14.96
N LYS A 16 7.09 9.51 -15.09
CA LYS A 16 6.77 8.90 -16.38
C LYS A 16 5.31 9.09 -16.78
N LYS A 17 4.51 9.66 -15.89
CA LYS A 17 3.08 9.90 -16.13
C LYS A 17 2.28 8.62 -16.39
N VAL A 18 2.79 7.47 -15.90
CA VAL A 18 2.09 6.19 -16.03
C VAL A 18 1.36 5.81 -14.76
N PHE A 19 1.49 6.62 -13.73
CA PHE A 19 0.87 6.37 -12.44
C PHE A 19 -0.42 7.18 -12.32
N PRO A 20 -1.59 6.53 -12.38
CA PRO A 20 -2.86 7.25 -12.48
C PRO A 20 -3.43 7.71 -11.14
N TYR A 21 -2.64 7.73 -10.08
CA TYR A 21 -3.14 7.99 -8.74
C TYR A 21 -2.67 9.31 -8.18
N SER A 22 -3.60 10.02 -7.53
CA SER A 22 -3.26 11.16 -6.70
C SER A 22 -2.78 10.61 -5.36
N THR A 23 -1.55 10.88 -5.00
CA THR A 23 -0.88 10.20 -3.89
C THR A 23 -0.54 11.14 -2.76
N GLU A 24 -0.78 10.71 -1.54
CA GLU A 24 -0.33 11.40 -0.35
C GLU A 24 0.41 10.40 0.53
N CYS A 25 1.60 10.78 0.98
CA CYS A 25 2.41 9.95 1.86
C CYS A 25 2.40 10.54 3.27
N LYS A 26 2.14 9.68 4.26
CA LYS A 26 2.16 10.08 5.66
C LYS A 26 3.04 9.14 6.45
N ASN A 27 3.98 9.70 7.19
CA ASN A 27 4.84 8.95 8.10
C ASN A 27 4.49 9.37 9.52
N THR A 28 3.72 8.54 10.24
CA THR A 28 3.25 8.90 11.56
C THR A 28 3.13 7.69 12.46
N GLU A 29 3.39 7.90 13.74
CA GLU A 29 3.20 6.89 14.77
C GLU A 29 1.73 6.51 14.98
N MET A 30 0.83 7.32 14.50
CA MET A 30 -0.61 7.07 14.65
C MET A 30 -1.10 5.83 13.90
N HIS A 31 -0.27 5.28 13.03
CA HIS A 31 -0.65 4.11 12.23
C HIS A 31 -0.26 2.78 12.86
N LYS A 32 0.14 2.76 14.13
CA LYS A 32 0.57 1.51 14.79
C LYS A 32 -0.49 0.41 14.76
N GLY A 33 -1.73 0.77 15.06
CA GLY A 33 -2.82 -0.20 15.05
C GLY A 33 -3.06 -0.80 13.67
N LEU A 34 -2.94 0.02 12.65
CA LEU A 34 -3.12 -0.41 11.27
C LEU A 34 -2.06 -1.45 10.89
N TYR A 35 -0.81 -1.19 11.21
CA TYR A 35 0.27 -2.13 10.95
C TYR A 35 0.11 -3.42 11.73
N LYS A 36 -0.36 -3.33 12.96
CA LYS A 36 -0.63 -4.52 13.78
C LYS A 36 -1.67 -5.42 13.11
N HIS A 37 -2.76 -4.83 12.66
CA HIS A 37 -3.81 -5.57 11.97
C HIS A 37 -3.33 -6.15 10.64
N PHE A 38 -2.53 -5.40 9.91
CA PHE A 38 -1.99 -5.88 8.65
C PHE A 38 -1.09 -7.10 8.87
N LYS A 39 -0.27 -7.07 9.92
CA LYS A 39 0.59 -8.21 10.26
C LYS A 39 -0.21 -9.45 10.60
N GLN A 40 -1.41 -9.29 11.17
CA GLN A 40 -2.27 -10.42 11.44
C GLN A 40 -2.72 -11.12 10.15
N ALA A 41 -2.90 -10.38 9.07
CA ALA A 41 -3.27 -10.96 7.79
C ALA A 41 -2.18 -11.88 7.24
N THR A 42 -0.91 -11.63 7.58
CA THR A 42 0.20 -12.47 7.11
C THR A 42 0.23 -13.82 7.81
N LYS A 43 -0.48 -13.97 8.93
CA LYS A 43 -0.43 -15.19 9.74
C LYS A 43 -1.43 -16.25 9.31
N HIS A 44 -2.36 -15.92 8.43
CA HIS A 44 -3.44 -16.85 8.08
C HIS A 44 -3.01 -17.92 7.08
N ASN A 45 -2.13 -17.56 6.17
CA ASN A 45 -1.60 -18.49 5.17
C ASN A 45 -0.42 -17.84 4.45
N HIS A 46 0.08 -18.49 3.39
CA HIS A 46 1.22 -17.98 2.64
C HIS A 46 0.84 -17.08 1.47
N ARG A 47 -0.40 -16.65 1.41
CA ARG A 47 -0.85 -15.75 0.37
C ARG A 47 -0.43 -14.32 0.68
N GLU A 48 -0.49 -13.48 -0.35
CA GLU A 48 -0.18 -12.07 -0.22
C GLU A 48 -1.16 -11.40 0.77
N PRO A 49 -0.68 -10.68 1.79
CA PRO A 49 -1.58 -10.09 2.78
C PRO A 49 -2.40 -8.95 2.20
N LEU A 50 -3.65 -8.89 2.60
CA LEU A 50 -4.58 -7.83 2.24
C LEU A 50 -5.41 -7.50 3.48
N LEU A 51 -5.40 -6.25 3.89
CA LEU A 51 -6.25 -5.78 4.98
C LEU A 51 -7.34 -4.89 4.41
N VAL A 52 -8.59 -5.22 4.68
CA VAL A 52 -9.72 -4.39 4.29
C VAL A 52 -10.24 -3.68 5.53
N VAL A 53 -10.38 -2.35 5.44
CA VAL A 53 -10.93 -1.55 6.52
C VAL A 53 -12.19 -0.85 6.04
N LYS A 54 -13.15 -0.71 6.93
CA LYS A 54 -14.43 -0.10 6.59
C LYS A 54 -14.95 0.68 7.78
N LYS A 55 -15.33 1.93 7.55
CA LYS A 55 -15.99 2.77 8.51
C LYS A 55 -17.43 3.00 8.03
N ASN A 56 -18.39 3.14 8.96
CA ASN A 56 -19.76 3.39 8.58
C ASN A 56 -19.89 4.61 7.67
N ARG A 57 -20.66 4.49 6.60
CA ARG A 57 -20.94 5.55 5.63
C ARG A 57 -19.73 5.96 4.80
N GLU A 58 -18.62 5.22 4.90
CA GLU A 58 -17.44 5.47 4.09
C GLU A 58 -17.16 4.25 3.22
N PRO A 59 -16.53 4.41 2.08
CA PRO A 59 -16.17 3.27 1.26
C PRO A 59 -15.13 2.40 1.96
N ALA A 60 -15.15 1.12 1.66
CA ALA A 60 -14.11 0.22 2.14
C ALA A 60 -12.77 0.56 1.49
N LEU A 61 -11.71 0.44 2.27
CA LEU A 61 -10.34 0.66 1.78
C LEU A 61 -9.57 -0.65 1.84
N ALA A 62 -8.73 -0.87 0.85
CA ALA A 62 -7.86 -2.04 0.80
C ALA A 62 -6.42 -1.60 1.08
N ILE A 63 -5.72 -2.35 1.92
CA ILE A 63 -4.34 -2.07 2.29
C ILE A 63 -3.48 -3.26 1.90
N VAL A 64 -2.48 -3.00 1.09
CA VAL A 64 -1.46 -3.96 0.67
C VAL A 64 -0.11 -3.29 0.85
N THR A 65 0.97 -4.06 0.76
CA THR A 65 2.29 -3.42 0.74
C THR A 65 2.42 -2.58 -0.52
N LEU A 66 3.18 -1.51 -0.43
CA LEU A 66 3.41 -0.66 -1.59
C LEU A 66 4.11 -1.43 -2.71
N ASP A 67 5.04 -2.32 -2.36
CA ASP A 67 5.70 -3.17 -3.34
C ASP A 67 4.71 -4.03 -4.11
N HIS A 68 3.76 -4.64 -3.41
CA HIS A 68 2.74 -5.47 -4.08
C HIS A 68 1.85 -4.62 -4.98
N PHE A 69 1.50 -3.42 -4.54
CA PHE A 69 0.71 -2.50 -5.35
C PHE A 69 1.41 -2.17 -6.66
N PHE A 70 2.72 -1.92 -6.60
CA PHE A 70 3.52 -1.66 -7.81
C PHE A 70 3.53 -2.88 -8.74
N GLU A 71 3.63 -4.09 -8.18
CA GLU A 71 3.56 -5.30 -8.99
C GLU A 71 2.24 -5.39 -9.76
N LEU A 72 1.14 -5.07 -9.09
CA LEU A 72 -0.17 -5.10 -9.74
C LEU A 72 -0.27 -4.09 -10.89
N ILE A 73 0.27 -2.89 -10.69
CA ILE A 73 0.29 -1.87 -11.73
C ILE A 73 1.13 -2.34 -12.92
N GLU A 74 2.30 -2.90 -12.66
CA GLU A 74 3.21 -3.36 -13.70
C GLU A 74 2.65 -4.53 -14.51
N ARG A 75 1.77 -5.34 -13.92
CA ARG A 75 1.13 -6.44 -14.63
C ARG A 75 0.16 -6.01 -15.71
N ASP A 76 -0.38 -4.81 -15.58
CA ASP A 76 -1.36 -4.30 -16.56
C ASP A 76 -0.67 -3.78 -17.82
N ASP A 77 0.63 -3.68 -17.79
CA ASP A 77 1.41 -3.32 -18.97
C ASP A 77 1.70 -4.58 -19.81
#